data_d3e41fd90c69da77a83c7892104acef3
#
_entry.id   d3e41fd90c69da77a83c7892104acef3
#
_cell.length_a   1.000
_cell.length_b   1.000
_cell.length_c   1.000
_cell.angle_alpha   90.00
_cell.angle_beta   90.00
_cell.angle_gamma   90.00
#
_symmetry.space_group_name_H-M   'P 1'
#
loop_
_entity.id
_entity.type
_entity.pdbx_description
1 polymer ?
#
loop_
_entity_poly.entity_id
_entity_poly.type
_entity_poly.pdbx_seq_one_letter_code
_entity_poly.pdbx_strand_id
1 'polypeptide(L)'
;RLMPNGKPGARTRMVFAVADADGSVLGLYRMPDSTVFSIDVAVAKARNVVYYADPAQLIAADRVDDNRDGIPDPNIPLGTAFSNRTFRFLAEPRYPSGVDGTVPAPFSSLRNPGINPATAENLGPPLPALVYSSLNTSVLAFDAFNPGRNFRRPTQVANQNGVIFFPGSTPLYVGTQLVGGFGVSGDGVDQDDVVTNSGSKGFQPPSAILVDRFFSRGVRLVFSKFPRNPRA
;
A
#
# COMPACT_ATOMS: atom_id res chain seq x y z
N ARG A 1 -8.24 16.82 12.66
CA ARG A 1 -9.22 17.10 11.59
C ARG A 1 -9.40 18.60 11.43
N LEU A 2 -9.55 19.07 10.21
CA LEU A 2 -10.01 20.43 9.93
C LEU A 2 -11.54 20.45 9.85
N MET A 3 -12.13 21.38 10.58
CA MET A 3 -13.56 21.67 10.44
C MET A 3 -13.82 22.44 9.13
N PRO A 4 -15.05 22.43 8.59
CA PRO A 4 -15.39 23.18 7.37
C PRO A 4 -15.07 24.69 7.44
N ASN A 5 -15.08 25.26 8.64
CA ASN A 5 -14.68 26.65 8.90
C ASN A 5 -13.16 26.87 8.99
N GLY A 6 -12.37 25.85 8.67
CA GLY A 6 -10.91 25.91 8.71
C GLY A 6 -10.27 25.87 10.10
N LYS A 7 -11.04 25.78 11.18
CA LYS A 7 -10.53 25.66 12.54
C LYS A 7 -10.09 24.22 12.85
N PRO A 8 -9.14 24.02 13.78
CA PRO A 8 -8.84 22.68 14.29
C PRO A 8 -10.08 22.05 14.90
N GLY A 9 -10.43 20.86 14.43
CA GLY A 9 -11.50 20.04 15.02
C GLY A 9 -10.94 19.04 16.04
N ALA A 10 -11.68 17.97 16.27
CA ALA A 10 -11.23 16.87 17.12
C ALA A 10 -9.92 16.26 16.61
N ARG A 11 -9.06 15.81 17.52
CA ARG A 11 -7.87 15.06 17.19
C ARG A 11 -8.25 13.76 16.48
N THR A 12 -7.41 13.35 15.54
CA THR A 12 -7.54 12.03 14.89
C THR A 12 -7.35 10.90 15.91
N ARG A 13 -8.01 9.77 15.66
CA ARG A 13 -7.86 8.54 16.44
C ARG A 13 -7.25 7.49 15.53
N MET A 14 -6.06 7.03 15.90
CA MET A 14 -5.22 6.20 15.04
C MET A 14 -4.76 4.93 15.75
N VAL A 15 -4.45 3.93 14.95
CA VAL A 15 -3.64 2.78 15.32
C VAL A 15 -2.30 2.90 14.61
N PHE A 16 -1.24 2.61 15.31
CA PHE A 16 0.14 2.62 14.84
C PHE A 16 0.72 1.22 14.92
N ALA A 17 1.35 0.76 13.87
CA ALA A 17 2.10 -0.49 13.86
C ALA A 17 3.50 -0.27 13.31
N VAL A 18 4.48 -0.87 13.96
CA VAL A 18 5.86 -0.93 13.47
C VAL A 18 6.21 -2.40 13.28
N ALA A 19 6.68 -2.74 12.09
CA ALA A 19 7.25 -4.03 11.79
C ALA A 19 8.76 -3.89 11.57
N ASP A 20 9.52 -4.93 11.86
CA ASP A 20 10.93 -5.00 11.47
C ASP A 20 11.10 -5.42 10.00
N ALA A 21 12.34 -5.67 9.58
CA ALA A 21 12.65 -5.96 8.18
C ALA A 21 12.12 -7.32 7.68
N ASP A 22 11.76 -8.24 8.56
CA ASP A 22 11.11 -9.52 8.19
C ASP A 22 9.57 -9.46 8.27
N GLY A 23 9.01 -8.34 8.74
CA GLY A 23 7.58 -8.15 8.91
C GLY A 23 7.04 -8.55 10.29
N SER A 24 7.89 -8.96 11.24
CA SER A 24 7.49 -9.20 12.61
C SER A 24 7.07 -7.91 13.31
N VAL A 25 5.97 -7.92 14.04
CA VAL A 25 5.44 -6.71 14.69
C VAL A 25 6.29 -6.39 15.92
N LEU A 26 7.00 -5.26 15.87
CA LEU A 26 7.81 -4.74 16.97
C LEU A 26 6.98 -3.92 17.96
N GLY A 27 5.96 -3.23 17.47
CA GLY A 27 5.12 -2.37 18.28
C GLY A 27 3.76 -2.16 17.65
N LEU A 28 2.74 -2.12 18.52
CA LEU A 28 1.37 -1.84 18.16
C LEU A 28 0.75 -0.94 19.23
N TYR A 29 0.26 0.22 18.82
CA TYR A 29 -0.42 1.14 19.72
C TYR A 29 -1.73 1.58 19.14
N ARG A 30 -2.81 1.41 19.89
CA ARG A 30 -4.14 1.88 19.55
C ARG A 30 -4.52 3.05 20.44
N MET A 31 -4.79 4.21 19.86
CA MET A 31 -5.34 5.33 20.61
C MET A 31 -6.76 4.99 21.11
N PRO A 32 -7.16 5.51 22.29
CA PRO A 32 -8.55 5.39 22.72
C PRO A 32 -9.51 5.85 21.62
N ASP A 33 -10.63 5.15 21.46
CA ASP A 33 -11.69 5.41 20.48
C ASP A 33 -11.28 5.29 19.00
N SER A 34 -10.08 4.79 18.70
CA SER A 34 -9.78 4.41 17.32
C SER A 34 -10.52 3.13 16.94
N THR A 35 -10.80 2.97 15.65
CA THR A 35 -11.54 1.81 15.14
C THR A 35 -10.78 0.50 15.39
N VAL A 36 -11.50 -0.57 15.75
CA VAL A 36 -10.88 -1.86 16.07
C VAL A 36 -10.26 -2.50 14.83
N PHE A 37 -10.94 -2.46 13.69
CA PHE A 37 -10.43 -3.03 12.44
C PHE A 37 -9.13 -2.36 11.97
N SER A 38 -8.85 -1.14 12.41
CA SER A 38 -7.61 -0.42 12.09
C SER A 38 -6.36 -1.11 12.67
N ILE A 39 -6.50 -2.04 13.60
CA ILE A 39 -5.39 -2.84 14.14
C ILE A 39 -4.78 -3.69 13.02
N ASP A 40 -5.59 -4.53 12.40
CA ASP A 40 -5.13 -5.41 11.32
C ASP A 40 -4.65 -4.60 10.11
N VAL A 41 -5.36 -3.53 9.79
CA VAL A 41 -5.00 -2.64 8.68
C VAL A 41 -3.65 -1.95 8.91
N ALA A 42 -3.36 -1.46 10.12
CA ALA A 42 -2.08 -0.84 10.42
C ALA A 42 -0.91 -1.84 10.33
N VAL A 43 -1.11 -3.06 10.86
CA VAL A 43 -0.11 -4.15 10.76
C VAL A 43 0.13 -4.52 9.30
N ALA A 44 -0.93 -4.72 8.52
CA ALA A 44 -0.80 -5.05 7.11
C ALA A 44 -0.08 -3.94 6.32
N LYS A 45 -0.37 -2.68 6.58
CA LYS A 45 0.32 -1.54 5.98
C LYS A 45 1.82 -1.53 6.29
N ALA A 46 2.20 -1.75 7.56
CA ALA A 46 3.60 -1.83 7.96
C ALA A 46 4.34 -2.95 7.22
N ARG A 47 3.72 -4.13 7.11
CA ARG A 47 4.24 -5.29 6.39
C ARG A 47 4.34 -5.07 4.89
N ASN A 48 3.33 -4.46 4.28
CA ASN A 48 3.34 -4.19 2.83
C ASN A 48 4.57 -3.40 2.41
N VAL A 49 4.91 -2.35 3.13
CA VAL A 49 6.04 -1.48 2.74
C VAL A 49 7.38 -2.14 2.98
N VAL A 50 7.52 -3.00 3.97
CA VAL A 50 8.71 -3.83 4.17
C VAL A 50 8.89 -4.80 3.01
N TYR A 51 7.85 -5.56 2.70
CA TYR A 51 7.87 -6.56 1.64
C TYR A 51 8.27 -5.96 0.28
N TYR A 52 7.67 -4.84 -0.08
CA TYR A 52 7.94 -4.18 -1.37
C TYR A 52 9.29 -3.46 -1.41
N ALA A 53 9.81 -3.02 -0.28
CA ALA A 53 11.11 -2.35 -0.21
C ALA A 53 12.30 -3.32 -0.14
N ASP A 54 12.08 -4.58 0.21
CA ASP A 54 13.14 -5.59 0.33
C ASP A 54 13.33 -6.36 -0.99
N PRO A 55 14.43 -6.14 -1.71
CA PRO A 55 14.70 -6.84 -2.97
C PRO A 55 14.92 -8.35 -2.81
N ALA A 56 15.23 -8.83 -1.60
CA ALA A 56 15.40 -10.25 -1.33
C ALA A 56 14.06 -10.96 -1.07
N GLN A 57 13.05 -10.23 -0.61
CA GLN A 57 11.73 -10.80 -0.29
C GLN A 57 10.75 -10.69 -1.45
N LEU A 58 10.73 -9.57 -2.18
CA LEU A 58 9.76 -9.28 -3.23
C LEU A 58 9.96 -10.20 -4.44
N ILE A 59 8.99 -11.07 -4.70
CA ILE A 59 9.03 -11.97 -5.84
C ILE A 59 8.51 -11.30 -7.11
N ALA A 60 8.94 -11.80 -8.27
CA ALA A 60 8.58 -11.23 -9.57
C ALA A 60 7.07 -11.14 -9.79
N ALA A 61 6.31 -12.16 -9.39
CA ALA A 61 4.86 -12.18 -9.56
C ALA A 61 4.08 -11.10 -8.77
N ASP A 62 4.70 -10.51 -7.74
CA ASP A 62 4.09 -9.47 -6.91
C ASP A 62 4.56 -8.05 -7.31
N ARG A 63 5.47 -7.93 -8.27
CA ARG A 63 5.95 -6.64 -8.77
C ARG A 63 4.93 -5.99 -9.70
N VAL A 64 5.12 -4.69 -9.93
CA VAL A 64 4.34 -3.96 -10.94
C VAL A 64 4.65 -4.57 -12.33
N ASP A 65 3.59 -4.94 -13.02
CA ASP A 65 3.61 -5.43 -14.39
C ASP A 65 2.64 -4.57 -15.20
N ASP A 66 3.19 -3.59 -15.89
CA ASP A 66 2.41 -2.59 -16.63
C ASP A 66 1.67 -3.17 -17.82
N ASN A 67 2.26 -4.15 -18.46
CA ASN A 67 1.73 -4.75 -19.69
C ASN A 67 0.90 -5.99 -19.43
N ARG A 68 0.95 -6.53 -18.19
CA ARG A 68 0.28 -7.79 -17.80
C ARG A 68 0.72 -8.99 -18.64
N ASP A 69 1.99 -8.99 -19.01
CA ASP A 69 2.65 -10.08 -19.75
C ASP A 69 3.39 -11.07 -18.84
N GLY A 70 3.34 -10.85 -17.52
CA GLY A 70 4.04 -11.62 -16.51
C GLY A 70 5.48 -11.17 -16.28
N ILE A 71 5.90 -10.08 -16.94
CA ILE A 71 7.25 -9.51 -16.82
C ILE A 71 7.17 -8.22 -15.99
N PRO A 72 7.90 -8.15 -14.86
CA PRO A 72 7.94 -6.93 -14.07
C PRO A 72 8.44 -5.72 -14.87
N ASP A 73 7.81 -4.56 -14.66
CA ASP A 73 8.23 -3.31 -15.30
C ASP A 73 9.69 -2.97 -14.96
N PRO A 74 10.59 -2.90 -15.96
CA PRO A 74 12.00 -2.60 -15.73
C PRO A 74 12.24 -1.18 -15.25
N ASN A 75 11.28 -0.26 -15.45
CA ASN A 75 11.37 1.12 -14.99
C ASN A 75 11.14 1.28 -13.49
N ILE A 76 10.70 0.22 -12.82
CA ILE A 76 10.49 0.20 -11.36
C ILE A 76 11.48 -0.79 -10.73
N PRO A 77 12.68 -0.35 -10.32
CA PRO A 77 13.72 -1.22 -9.80
C PRO A 77 13.30 -1.97 -8.52
N LEU A 78 13.90 -3.12 -8.27
CA LEU A 78 13.86 -3.77 -6.96
C LEU A 78 14.43 -2.83 -5.88
N GLY A 79 13.87 -2.89 -4.67
CA GLY A 79 14.27 -2.01 -3.58
C GLY A 79 13.65 -0.60 -3.66
N THR A 80 12.75 -0.36 -4.62
CA THR A 80 11.97 0.88 -4.65
C THR A 80 11.10 0.98 -3.40
N ALA A 81 11.14 2.12 -2.73
CA ALA A 81 10.33 2.38 -1.55
C ALA A 81 8.89 2.75 -1.94
N PHE A 82 7.99 1.82 -1.77
CA PHE A 82 6.55 1.98 -1.94
C PHE A 82 5.88 2.47 -0.65
N SER A 83 4.68 3.03 -0.80
CA SER A 83 3.73 3.26 0.29
C SER A 83 2.37 2.67 -0.08
N ASN A 84 1.45 2.56 0.89
CA ASN A 84 0.08 2.15 0.56
C ASN A 84 -0.68 3.20 -0.26
N ARG A 85 -0.22 4.44 -0.31
CA ARG A 85 -0.69 5.44 -1.29
C ARG A 85 -0.36 4.99 -2.72
N THR A 86 0.82 4.45 -2.94
CA THR A 86 1.22 3.91 -4.24
C THR A 86 0.32 2.76 -4.67
N PHE A 87 0.06 1.79 -3.76
CA PHE A 87 -0.81 0.66 -4.07
C PHE A 87 -2.23 1.11 -4.40
N ARG A 88 -2.77 2.09 -3.68
CA ARG A 88 -4.05 2.67 -4.01
C ARG A 88 -4.06 3.25 -5.42
N PHE A 89 -3.03 4.00 -5.77
CA PHE A 89 -2.90 4.62 -7.08
C PHE A 89 -2.84 3.57 -8.20
N LEU A 90 -2.02 2.54 -7.99
CA LEU A 90 -1.89 1.42 -8.92
C LEU A 90 -3.14 0.51 -9.00
N ALA A 91 -4.08 0.64 -8.09
CA ALA A 91 -5.32 -0.14 -8.06
C ALA A 91 -6.54 0.63 -8.59
N GLU A 92 -6.36 1.84 -9.12
CA GLU A 92 -7.47 2.63 -9.66
C GLU A 92 -8.00 2.04 -10.98
N PRO A 93 -9.33 2.09 -11.21
CA PRO A 93 -9.96 1.56 -12.42
C PRO A 93 -9.62 2.38 -13.69
N ARG A 94 -9.06 3.56 -13.51
CA ARG A 94 -8.55 4.44 -14.57
C ARG A 94 -7.18 4.95 -14.14
N TYR A 95 -6.22 4.88 -15.04
CA TYR A 95 -4.84 5.26 -14.74
C TYR A 95 -4.28 6.20 -15.81
N PRO A 96 -3.96 7.47 -15.50
CA PRO A 96 -4.09 8.11 -14.18
C PRO A 96 -5.54 8.27 -13.71
N SER A 97 -5.73 8.29 -12.39
CA SER A 97 -7.04 8.45 -11.76
C SER A 97 -7.71 9.76 -12.18
N GLY A 98 -9.00 9.69 -12.49
CA GLY A 98 -9.80 10.86 -12.89
C GLY A 98 -9.63 11.32 -14.32
N VAL A 99 -8.90 10.58 -15.16
CA VAL A 99 -8.78 10.85 -16.60
C VAL A 99 -9.62 9.85 -17.38
N ASP A 100 -10.62 10.35 -18.11
CA ASP A 100 -11.50 9.51 -18.91
C ASP A 100 -10.76 8.90 -20.12
N GLY A 101 -11.19 7.69 -20.51
CA GLY A 101 -10.60 6.97 -21.62
C GLY A 101 -9.25 6.29 -21.34
N THR A 102 -8.71 6.41 -20.13
CA THR A 102 -7.47 5.72 -19.75
C THR A 102 -7.73 4.28 -19.33
N VAL A 103 -6.71 3.43 -19.47
CA VAL A 103 -6.77 2.02 -19.09
C VAL A 103 -6.70 1.86 -17.58
N PRO A 104 -7.20 0.72 -17.03
CA PRO A 104 -7.06 0.40 -15.63
C PRO A 104 -5.59 0.29 -15.19
N ALA A 105 -5.31 0.69 -13.97
CA ALA A 105 -3.99 0.57 -13.36
C ALA A 105 -3.57 -0.91 -13.19
N PRO A 106 -2.26 -1.20 -13.08
CA PRO A 106 -1.73 -2.57 -13.02
C PRO A 106 -2.39 -3.47 -11.96
N PHE A 107 -2.74 -2.93 -10.79
CA PHE A 107 -3.35 -3.68 -9.69
C PHE A 107 -4.87 -3.55 -9.59
N SER A 108 -5.53 -2.97 -10.60
CA SER A 108 -6.98 -2.73 -10.56
C SER A 108 -7.82 -3.99 -10.43
N SER A 109 -7.39 -5.11 -11.02
CA SER A 109 -8.08 -6.39 -10.93
C SER A 109 -8.11 -6.98 -9.51
N LEU A 110 -7.14 -6.62 -8.68
CA LEU A 110 -7.07 -7.07 -7.29
C LEU A 110 -8.05 -6.34 -6.39
N ARG A 111 -8.28 -5.05 -6.68
CA ARG A 111 -9.23 -4.22 -5.95
C ARG A 111 -10.67 -4.46 -6.40
N ASN A 112 -10.87 -4.71 -7.68
CA ASN A 112 -12.18 -4.85 -8.31
C ASN A 112 -12.19 -6.04 -9.29
N PRO A 113 -12.28 -7.27 -8.78
CA PRO A 113 -12.18 -8.45 -9.62
C PRO A 113 -13.30 -8.58 -10.66
N GLY A 114 -14.42 -7.86 -10.51
CA GLY A 114 -15.50 -7.79 -11.50
C GLY A 114 -15.28 -6.80 -12.63
N ILE A 115 -14.13 -6.12 -12.69
CA ILE A 115 -13.79 -5.18 -13.75
C ILE A 115 -12.74 -5.81 -14.67
N ASN A 116 -12.99 -5.76 -15.99
CA ASN A 116 -11.98 -6.12 -16.98
C ASN A 116 -10.79 -5.17 -16.87
N PRO A 117 -9.60 -5.67 -16.53
CA PRO A 117 -8.45 -4.82 -16.31
C PRO A 117 -7.92 -4.14 -17.58
N ALA A 118 -8.25 -4.65 -18.78
CA ALA A 118 -7.81 -4.05 -20.04
C ALA A 118 -8.73 -2.93 -20.53
N THR A 119 -10.05 -3.05 -20.27
CA THR A 119 -11.07 -2.15 -20.84
C THR A 119 -11.78 -1.28 -19.80
N ALA A 120 -11.58 -1.53 -18.51
CA ALA A 120 -12.36 -0.97 -17.41
C ALA A 120 -13.86 -1.32 -17.46
N GLU A 121 -14.24 -2.27 -18.29
CA GLU A 121 -15.60 -2.72 -18.43
C GLU A 121 -16.04 -3.51 -17.20
N ASN A 122 -17.26 -3.27 -16.73
CA ASN A 122 -17.85 -4.06 -15.66
C ASN A 122 -18.27 -5.43 -16.20
N LEU A 123 -17.61 -6.47 -15.72
CA LEU A 123 -17.88 -7.87 -16.09
C LEU A 123 -19.01 -8.50 -15.28
N GLY A 124 -19.69 -7.73 -14.43
CA GLY A 124 -20.73 -8.26 -13.56
C GLY A 124 -20.22 -8.63 -12.15
N PRO A 125 -20.81 -9.65 -11.52
CA PRO A 125 -20.46 -10.02 -10.15
C PRO A 125 -18.98 -10.41 -10.02
N PRO A 126 -18.44 -10.37 -8.79
CA PRO A 126 -17.03 -10.71 -8.52
C PRO A 126 -16.66 -12.08 -9.12
N LEU A 127 -15.38 -12.24 -9.44
CA LEU A 127 -14.81 -13.48 -9.96
C LEU A 127 -15.30 -14.69 -9.15
N PRO A 128 -15.59 -15.81 -9.80
CA PRO A 128 -15.93 -17.05 -9.11
C PRO A 128 -14.89 -17.40 -8.05
N ALA A 129 -15.33 -17.98 -6.94
CA ALA A 129 -14.47 -18.31 -5.80
C ALA A 129 -13.24 -19.15 -6.19
N LEU A 130 -13.34 -20.01 -7.21
CA LEU A 130 -12.21 -20.80 -7.71
C LEU A 130 -11.13 -19.92 -8.35
N VAL A 131 -11.52 -18.92 -9.14
CA VAL A 131 -10.57 -17.97 -9.78
C VAL A 131 -9.94 -17.08 -8.73
N TYR A 132 -10.72 -16.59 -7.78
CA TYR A 132 -10.23 -15.83 -6.65
C TYR A 132 -9.24 -16.64 -5.79
N SER A 133 -9.55 -17.90 -5.53
CA SER A 133 -8.67 -18.82 -4.79
C SER A 133 -7.33 -19.05 -5.50
N SER A 134 -7.32 -19.13 -6.83
CA SER A 134 -6.07 -19.30 -7.59
C SER A 134 -5.19 -18.04 -7.56
N LEU A 135 -5.77 -16.87 -7.47
CA LEU A 135 -5.04 -15.60 -7.28
C LEU A 135 -4.50 -15.45 -5.85
N ASN A 136 -5.12 -16.10 -4.87
CA ASN A 136 -4.74 -16.03 -3.46
C ASN A 136 -3.43 -16.76 -3.10
N THR A 137 -2.59 -17.04 -4.08
CA THR A 137 -1.26 -17.61 -3.87
C THR A 137 -0.17 -16.56 -3.80
N SER A 138 -0.51 -15.28 -4.02
CA SER A 138 0.43 -14.16 -3.92
C SER A 138 -0.13 -13.06 -3.03
N VAL A 139 0.75 -12.16 -2.56
CA VAL A 139 0.37 -11.02 -1.73
C VAL A 139 -0.62 -10.08 -2.43
N LEU A 140 -0.53 -9.95 -3.74
CA LEU A 140 -1.40 -9.08 -4.53
C LEU A 140 -2.85 -9.56 -4.56
N ALA A 141 -3.11 -10.83 -4.31
CA ALA A 141 -4.44 -11.42 -4.33
C ALA A 141 -5.16 -11.43 -2.98
N PHE A 142 -4.49 -11.00 -1.90
CA PHE A 142 -5.12 -10.92 -0.59
C PHE A 142 -6.01 -9.68 -0.46
N ASP A 143 -7.18 -9.87 0.11
CA ASP A 143 -8.07 -8.80 0.53
C ASP A 143 -7.65 -8.26 1.91
N ALA A 144 -7.64 -6.94 2.04
CA ALA A 144 -7.35 -6.25 3.29
C ALA A 144 -8.30 -6.60 4.44
N PHE A 145 -9.55 -6.96 4.12
CA PHE A 145 -10.58 -7.30 5.10
C PHE A 145 -10.66 -8.79 5.41
N ASN A 146 -9.96 -9.60 4.63
CA ASN A 146 -9.85 -11.05 4.81
C ASN A 146 -8.37 -11.42 4.87
N PRO A 147 -7.66 -11.08 5.93
CA PRO A 147 -6.24 -11.38 6.07
C PRO A 147 -6.07 -12.90 6.06
N GLY A 148 -5.71 -13.43 4.93
CA GLY A 148 -5.43 -14.82 4.72
C GLY A 148 -3.97 -15.15 4.98
N ARG A 149 -3.61 -16.36 4.67
CA ARG A 149 -2.21 -16.78 4.61
C ARG A 149 -1.74 -16.74 3.18
N ASN A 150 -0.51 -16.33 2.96
CA ASN A 150 0.13 -16.56 1.67
C ASN A 150 0.54 -18.03 1.60
N PHE A 151 -0.27 -18.84 0.90
CA PHE A 151 -0.04 -20.28 0.80
C PHE A 151 1.23 -20.64 0.03
N ARG A 152 1.68 -19.77 -0.87
CA ARG A 152 2.91 -19.99 -1.64
C ARG A 152 4.17 -19.81 -0.78
N ARG A 153 4.14 -18.89 0.18
CA ARG A 153 5.25 -18.59 1.08
C ARG A 153 4.76 -18.42 2.52
N PRO A 154 4.27 -19.51 3.15
CA PRO A 154 3.56 -19.44 4.43
C PRO A 154 4.44 -18.99 5.61
N THR A 155 5.75 -19.09 5.48
CA THR A 155 6.71 -18.67 6.52
C THR A 155 7.15 -17.22 6.37
N GLN A 156 6.80 -16.55 5.28
CA GLN A 156 7.18 -15.16 5.05
C GLN A 156 6.16 -14.22 5.67
N VAL A 157 6.48 -13.68 6.84
CA VAL A 157 5.58 -12.86 7.66
C VAL A 157 5.17 -11.56 6.95
N ALA A 158 6.11 -10.93 6.24
CA ALA A 158 5.87 -9.65 5.57
C ALA A 158 4.78 -9.68 4.50
N ASN A 159 4.45 -10.84 3.94
CA ASN A 159 3.42 -10.94 2.89
C ASN A 159 2.16 -11.71 3.31
N GLN A 160 1.94 -11.92 4.61
CA GLN A 160 0.80 -12.70 5.10
C GLN A 160 -0.53 -11.95 5.11
N ASN A 161 -0.53 -10.62 5.08
CA ASN A 161 -1.74 -9.80 5.18
C ASN A 161 -2.27 -9.31 3.83
N GLY A 162 -1.61 -9.67 2.70
CA GLY A 162 -1.97 -9.12 1.40
C GLY A 162 -1.64 -7.63 1.27
N VAL A 163 -2.19 -6.98 0.26
CA VAL A 163 -1.95 -5.55 -0.03
C VAL A 163 -3.13 -4.70 0.40
N ILE A 164 -2.85 -3.71 1.22
CA ILE A 164 -3.82 -2.71 1.65
C ILE A 164 -3.82 -1.53 0.66
N PHE A 165 -4.99 -1.19 0.12
CA PHE A 165 -5.18 -0.04 -0.78
C PHE A 165 -5.54 1.27 -0.06
N PHE A 166 -5.36 1.33 1.24
CA PHE A 166 -5.57 2.53 2.04
C PHE A 166 -4.23 3.15 2.42
N PRO A 167 -3.99 4.44 2.08
CA PRO A 167 -2.75 5.15 2.43
C PRO A 167 -2.43 5.14 3.93
N GLY A 168 -1.20 5.50 4.27
CA GLY A 168 -0.76 5.62 5.66
C GLY A 168 0.34 4.62 6.01
N SER A 169 1.42 4.57 5.22
CA SER A 169 2.58 3.72 5.51
C SER A 169 3.85 4.26 4.89
N THR A 170 4.98 3.83 5.42
CA THR A 170 6.30 4.08 4.86
C THR A 170 7.27 2.99 5.31
N PRO A 171 8.17 2.51 4.45
CA PRO A 171 9.30 1.72 4.92
C PRO A 171 10.25 2.62 5.71
N LEU A 172 10.91 2.06 6.71
CA LEU A 172 11.80 2.75 7.62
C LEU A 172 13.25 2.41 7.31
N TYR A 173 14.09 3.44 7.29
CA TYR A 173 15.52 3.31 6.97
C TYR A 173 16.40 3.98 8.01
N VAL A 174 17.59 3.39 8.21
CA VAL A 174 18.72 4.03 8.86
C VAL A 174 19.82 4.17 7.81
N GLY A 175 20.07 5.39 7.37
CA GLY A 175 20.90 5.62 6.18
C GLY A 175 20.26 4.99 4.94
N THR A 176 20.92 4.00 4.35
CA THR A 176 20.44 3.23 3.20
C THR A 176 19.91 1.85 3.56
N GLN A 177 19.96 1.47 4.83
CA GLN A 177 19.53 0.17 5.30
C GLN A 177 18.04 0.19 5.64
N LEU A 178 17.26 -0.70 5.05
CA LEU A 178 15.89 -0.99 5.45
C LEU A 178 15.91 -1.62 6.85
N VAL A 179 15.20 -1.02 7.78
CA VAL A 179 15.11 -1.50 9.18
C VAL A 179 13.70 -1.87 9.59
N GLY A 180 12.71 -1.60 8.76
CA GLY A 180 11.34 -1.99 9.07
C GLY A 180 10.30 -1.21 8.28
N GLY A 181 9.06 -1.25 8.76
CA GLY A 181 7.92 -0.56 8.18
C GLY A 181 7.03 0.07 9.23
N PHE A 182 6.43 1.18 8.88
CA PHE A 182 5.48 1.92 9.71
C PHE A 182 4.12 2.00 9.03
N GLY A 183 3.08 1.55 9.72
CA GLY A 183 1.70 1.58 9.27
C GLY A 183 0.82 2.37 10.24
N VAL A 184 -0.03 3.22 9.69
CA VAL A 184 -1.00 4.03 10.42
C VAL A 184 -2.39 3.80 9.82
N SER A 185 -3.39 3.62 10.67
CA SER A 185 -4.78 3.47 10.24
C SER A 185 -5.72 4.12 11.24
N GLY A 186 -6.75 4.80 10.76
CA GLY A 186 -7.73 5.43 11.65
C GLY A 186 -8.78 6.26 10.95
N ASP A 187 -8.88 7.51 11.31
CA ASP A 187 -9.98 8.42 10.97
C ASP A 187 -10.13 8.75 9.48
N GLY A 188 -9.10 8.51 8.67
CA GLY A 188 -9.18 8.74 7.24
C GLY A 188 -7.85 8.66 6.53
N VAL A 189 -7.91 8.24 5.28
CA VAL A 189 -6.72 7.89 4.46
C VAL A 189 -5.77 9.06 4.21
N ASP A 190 -6.27 10.28 4.18
CA ASP A 190 -5.42 11.47 3.98
C ASP A 190 -4.75 11.90 5.29
N GLN A 191 -5.45 11.72 6.42
CA GLN A 191 -4.88 11.92 7.75
C GLN A 191 -3.82 10.86 8.05
N ASP A 192 -4.04 9.63 7.60
CA ASP A 192 -3.06 8.54 7.75
C ASP A 192 -1.73 8.90 7.06
N ASP A 193 -1.75 9.50 5.85
CA ASP A 193 -0.53 9.98 5.18
C ASP A 193 0.21 11.04 6.01
N VAL A 194 -0.50 12.06 6.52
CA VAL A 194 0.09 13.14 7.32
C VAL A 194 0.75 12.59 8.58
N VAL A 195 0.05 11.70 9.26
CA VAL A 195 0.53 11.10 10.52
C VAL A 195 1.72 10.19 10.25
N THR A 196 1.68 9.39 9.19
CA THR A 196 2.77 8.51 8.78
C THR A 196 4.05 9.33 8.47
N ASN A 197 3.91 10.37 7.65
CA ASN A 197 5.05 11.20 7.29
C ASN A 197 5.66 11.92 8.50
N SER A 198 4.83 12.34 9.45
CA SER A 198 5.30 12.96 10.68
C SER A 198 5.96 11.96 11.64
N GLY A 199 5.37 10.76 11.76
CA GLY A 199 5.84 9.71 12.66
C GLY A 199 7.12 9.00 12.22
N SER A 200 7.39 8.98 10.91
CA SER A 200 8.60 8.39 10.34
C SER A 200 9.81 9.33 10.28
N LYS A 201 9.69 10.51 10.85
CA LYS A 201 10.75 11.53 10.79
C LYS A 201 12.07 11.00 11.34
N GLY A 202 13.14 11.11 10.54
CA GLY A 202 14.46 10.56 10.84
C GLY A 202 14.69 9.13 10.32
N PHE A 203 13.64 8.46 9.83
CA PHE A 203 13.70 7.10 9.28
C PHE A 203 13.14 7.04 7.85
N GLN A 204 13.08 8.16 7.15
CA GLN A 204 12.53 8.20 5.80
C GLN A 204 13.41 7.42 4.82
N PRO A 205 12.80 6.84 3.77
CA PRO A 205 13.55 6.23 2.69
C PRO A 205 14.48 7.25 2.02
N PRO A 206 15.67 6.81 1.55
CA PRO A 206 16.51 7.64 0.71
C PRO A 206 15.75 8.16 -0.49
N SER A 207 15.92 9.45 -0.82
CA SER A 207 15.16 10.09 -1.91
C SER A 207 15.36 9.43 -3.27
N ALA A 208 16.51 8.76 -3.47
CA ALA A 208 16.85 8.09 -4.72
C ALA A 208 15.97 6.88 -5.05
N ILE A 209 15.43 6.21 -4.01
CA ILE A 209 14.61 4.99 -4.17
C ILE A 209 13.12 5.23 -3.95
N LEU A 210 12.70 6.47 -3.69
CA LEU A 210 11.27 6.78 -3.55
C LEU A 210 10.52 6.47 -4.85
N VAL A 211 9.38 5.82 -4.72
CA VAL A 211 8.58 5.39 -5.88
C VAL A 211 8.10 6.56 -6.75
N ASP A 212 8.00 7.77 -6.20
CA ASP A 212 7.60 8.96 -6.95
C ASP A 212 8.68 9.51 -7.91
N ARG A 213 9.83 8.86 -7.97
CA ARG A 213 10.83 9.06 -9.02
C ARG A 213 10.59 8.21 -10.27
N PHE A 214 9.73 7.22 -10.17
CA PHE A 214 9.49 6.24 -11.21
C PHE A 214 8.12 6.46 -11.86
N PHE A 215 7.98 5.90 -13.05
CA PHE A 215 6.79 6.03 -13.86
C PHE A 215 6.26 4.65 -14.22
N SER A 216 4.96 4.51 -14.24
CA SER A 216 4.24 3.38 -14.79
C SER A 216 3.36 3.88 -15.93
N ARG A 217 3.51 3.34 -17.13
CA ARG A 217 2.78 3.79 -18.34
C ARG A 217 2.87 5.30 -18.58
N GLY A 218 4.04 5.89 -18.34
CA GLY A 218 4.26 7.33 -18.50
C GLY A 218 3.65 8.21 -17.40
N VAL A 219 3.02 7.62 -16.38
CA VAL A 219 2.44 8.35 -15.25
C VAL A 219 3.36 8.22 -14.03
N ARG A 220 3.75 9.35 -13.46
CA ARG A 220 4.58 9.36 -12.25
C ARG A 220 3.82 8.73 -11.08
N LEU A 221 4.46 7.80 -10.40
CA LEU A 221 3.92 7.15 -9.21
C LEU A 221 3.85 8.11 -8.01
N VAL A 222 3.01 7.81 -7.05
CA VAL A 222 2.75 8.67 -5.89
C VAL A 222 3.18 7.95 -4.62
N PHE A 223 4.13 8.53 -3.89
CA PHE A 223 4.54 8.03 -2.58
C PHE A 223 3.62 8.53 -1.46
N SER A 224 3.37 9.84 -1.43
CA SER A 224 2.48 10.48 -0.45
C SER A 224 1.75 11.65 -1.10
N LYS A 225 0.46 11.77 -0.81
CA LYS A 225 -0.36 12.90 -1.24
C LYS A 225 -0.24 14.10 -0.28
N PHE A 226 -0.09 13.79 1.00
CA PHE A 226 -0.01 14.79 2.06
C PHE A 226 1.26 14.59 2.89
N PRO A 227 2.43 15.03 2.39
CA PRO A 227 3.71 14.76 3.05
C PRO A 227 3.95 15.61 4.30
N ARG A 228 3.06 16.53 4.63
CA ARG A 228 3.19 17.39 5.81
C ARG A 228 1.83 17.89 6.29
N ASN A 229 1.75 18.16 7.57
CA ASN A 229 0.61 18.87 8.12
C ASN A 229 0.53 20.28 7.50
N PRO A 230 -0.57 20.66 6.85
CA PRO A 230 -0.70 21.98 6.21
C PRO A 230 -0.68 23.14 7.20
N ARG A 231 -0.68 22.84 8.51
CA ARG A 231 -0.66 23.81 9.60
C ARG A 231 0.56 23.71 10.53
N ALA A 232 1.55 22.89 10.16
CA ALA A 232 2.81 22.80 10.89
C ALA A 232 3.81 23.80 10.33
#